data_3681b1e7d8f249c2cf2ef9ec1fc2c4ff
#
_entry.id   3681b1e7d8f249c2cf2ef9ec1fc2c4ff
#
_cell.length_a   1.000
_cell.length_b   1.000
_cell.length_c   1.000
_cell.angle_alpha   90.00
_cell.angle_beta   90.00
_cell.angle_gamma   90.00
#
_symmetry.space_group_name_H-M   'P 1'
#
loop_
_entity.id
_entity.type
_entity.pdbx_description
1 polymer ?
#
loop_
_entity_poly.entity_id
_entity_poly.type
_entity_poly.pdbx_seq_one_letter_code
_entity_poly.pdbx_strand_id
1 'polypeptide(L)'
;MTPRCNLWRIVSRFVVFSTLVLLVSVALKTRSRLALFFPSFPQPAIMSYQQERYIAELAVQRATLLTQKVFFEKAKGTVSKDDKSPVTIGDFGAQALIIQAIRKNFPNDEIVAEEEASSLREDKALGSEIWRLVKDIKLEDAESDKVLGGPLSSEESMLDIIDEGKSAGGAKGRIWALDPIDGTKGFLRGGQYAVCLGLIVDGDVKVGAIGTPNLPVDDSAAIDASTGAQQAQSSANGVLFSAVQGEGATSRPLSAGALAASKSISMRPVPNIAKAVFCEGVEAAHSAQGDNAAVAERLGITSPSVRLDSQAKYCSIARGAGDIYLRLPVKKDYQEKIWDHAAGDLIVREAGGQVTDIYGSRLDFSKGRTLAANTGVVAAPKAIQDQVIDAVKVVLKL
;
A
#
# COMPACT_ATOMS: atom_id res chain seq x y z
N MET A 1 -70.14 52.15 26.55
CA MET A 1 -69.39 50.92 26.86
C MET A 1 -68.11 51.00 26.13
N THR A 2 -67.02 51.37 26.81
CA THR A 2 -65.63 51.55 26.27
C THR A 2 -64.81 50.33 26.57
N PRO A 3 -64.02 49.80 25.62
CA PRO A 3 -63.14 48.67 25.89
C PRO A 3 -61.83 49.14 26.57
N ARG A 4 -61.52 48.61 27.75
CA ARG A 4 -60.24 48.81 28.44
C ARG A 4 -59.14 48.03 27.76
N CYS A 5 -58.17 48.74 27.25
CA CYS A 5 -57.01 48.28 26.53
C CYS A 5 -56.09 47.49 27.44
N ASN A 6 -55.62 46.32 26.94
CA ASN A 6 -54.67 45.40 27.60
C ASN A 6 -53.22 45.92 27.58
N LEU A 7 -52.95 47.00 28.30
CA LEU A 7 -51.61 47.57 28.38
C LEU A 7 -50.64 46.70 29.22
N TRP A 8 -51.15 45.88 30.13
CA TRP A 8 -50.33 45.04 31.05
C TRP A 8 -49.67 43.84 30.35
N ARG A 9 -50.23 43.33 29.25
CA ARG A 9 -49.64 42.20 28.53
C ARG A 9 -48.48 42.58 27.63
N ILE A 10 -48.35 43.81 27.23
CA ILE A 10 -47.25 44.30 26.38
C ILE A 10 -46.02 44.62 27.25
N VAL A 11 -46.21 45.22 28.44
CA VAL A 11 -45.12 45.56 29.34
C VAL A 11 -44.44 44.30 29.90
N SER A 12 -45.19 43.24 30.22
CA SER A 12 -44.60 41.99 30.76
C SER A 12 -43.77 41.22 29.72
N ARG A 13 -44.15 41.31 28.41
CA ARG A 13 -43.35 40.67 27.34
C ARG A 13 -42.04 41.42 27.04
N PHE A 14 -42.00 42.72 27.15
CA PHE A 14 -40.78 43.53 26.96
C PHE A 14 -39.78 43.34 28.09
N VAL A 15 -40.19 43.23 29.35
CA VAL A 15 -39.32 43.01 30.50
C VAL A 15 -38.69 41.62 30.46
N VAL A 16 -39.44 40.56 30.06
CA VAL A 16 -38.94 39.20 29.94
C VAL A 16 -37.94 39.09 28.78
N PHE A 17 -38.22 39.79 27.65
CA PHE A 17 -37.28 39.77 26.51
C PHE A 17 -35.97 40.49 26.77
N SER A 18 -36.03 41.63 27.49
CA SER A 18 -34.81 42.39 27.89
C SER A 18 -33.93 41.64 28.90
N THR A 19 -34.54 40.91 29.84
CA THR A 19 -33.77 40.07 30.80
C THR A 19 -33.17 38.83 30.14
N LEU A 20 -33.85 38.23 29.15
CA LEU A 20 -33.31 37.08 28.42
C LEU A 20 -32.14 37.47 27.51
N VAL A 21 -32.20 38.63 26.85
CA VAL A 21 -31.07 39.17 26.05
C VAL A 21 -29.90 39.54 26.89
N LEU A 22 -30.12 40.08 28.13
CA LEU A 22 -29.04 40.41 29.07
C LEU A 22 -28.33 39.13 29.60
N LEU A 23 -29.11 38.08 29.93
CA LEU A 23 -28.58 36.79 30.38
C LEU A 23 -27.80 36.06 29.31
N VAL A 24 -28.25 36.09 28.04
CA VAL A 24 -27.54 35.52 26.91
C VAL A 24 -26.27 36.30 26.61
N SER A 25 -26.27 37.62 26.71
CA SER A 25 -25.05 38.45 26.53
C SER A 25 -24.04 38.26 27.63
N VAL A 26 -24.47 38.05 28.88
CA VAL A 26 -23.55 37.72 30.01
C VAL A 26 -23.01 36.29 29.85
N ALA A 27 -23.81 35.32 29.42
CA ALA A 27 -23.37 33.95 29.18
C ALA A 27 -22.36 33.85 28.00
N LEU A 28 -22.52 34.64 26.95
CA LEU A 28 -21.57 34.75 25.84
C LEU A 28 -20.27 35.46 26.22
N LYS A 29 -20.33 36.47 27.09
CA LYS A 29 -19.13 37.15 27.60
C LYS A 29 -18.36 36.33 28.63
N THR A 30 -19.01 35.47 29.40
CA THR A 30 -18.33 34.55 30.32
C THR A 30 -17.72 33.33 29.61
N ARG A 31 -18.34 32.83 28.52
CA ARG A 31 -17.72 31.76 27.68
C ARG A 31 -16.43 32.22 27.01
N SER A 32 -16.36 33.47 26.52
CA SER A 32 -15.14 33.99 25.90
C SER A 32 -14.00 34.28 26.90
N ARG A 33 -14.29 34.41 28.23
CA ARG A 33 -13.25 34.56 29.24
C ARG A 33 -12.80 33.24 29.88
N LEU A 34 -13.59 32.17 29.82
CA LEU A 34 -13.14 30.84 30.28
C LEU A 34 -12.28 30.11 29.25
N ALA A 35 -12.35 30.49 27.97
CA ALA A 35 -11.52 29.90 26.91
C ALA A 35 -10.03 30.31 26.98
N LEU A 36 -9.67 31.27 27.83
CA LEU A 36 -8.29 31.77 27.96
C LEU A 36 -7.45 31.11 29.06
N PHE A 37 -7.97 30.08 29.76
CA PHE A 37 -7.26 29.44 30.87
C PHE A 37 -7.06 27.91 30.73
N PHE A 38 -7.37 27.32 29.56
CA PHE A 38 -6.85 26.00 29.28
C PHE A 38 -5.50 26.16 28.58
N PRO A 39 -4.39 25.72 29.19
CA PRO A 39 -3.16 25.62 28.43
C PRO A 39 -3.44 24.72 27.24
N SER A 40 -3.26 25.26 26.04
CA SER A 40 -3.21 24.43 24.82
C SER A 40 -2.05 23.48 25.02
N PHE A 41 -2.34 22.23 25.39
CA PHE A 41 -1.34 21.18 25.28
C PHE A 41 -0.87 21.20 23.83
N PRO A 42 0.43 21.32 23.56
CA PRO A 42 0.93 21.21 22.20
C PRO A 42 0.42 19.86 21.69
N GLN A 43 -0.44 19.87 20.67
CA GLN A 43 -0.76 18.66 19.93
C GLN A 43 0.59 18.10 19.48
N PRO A 44 0.87 16.81 19.70
CA PRO A 44 2.10 16.23 19.19
C PRO A 44 2.16 16.58 17.70
N ALA A 45 3.27 17.21 17.28
CA ALA A 45 3.47 17.53 15.87
C ALA A 45 3.27 16.23 15.11
N ILE A 46 2.20 16.15 14.30
CA ILE A 46 1.99 15.02 13.39
C ILE A 46 3.21 15.05 12.47
N MET A 47 4.11 14.08 12.62
CA MET A 47 5.25 13.96 11.72
C MET A 47 4.68 13.68 10.34
N SER A 48 4.79 14.65 9.45
CA SER A 48 4.39 14.48 8.07
C SER A 48 5.47 13.65 7.35
N TYR A 49 5.08 12.53 6.76
CA TYR A 49 5.96 11.67 5.95
C TYR A 49 5.89 12.01 4.45
N GLN A 50 5.63 13.28 4.11
CA GLN A 50 5.47 13.70 2.72
C GLN A 50 6.75 13.60 1.91
N GLN A 51 7.92 13.84 2.54
CA GLN A 51 9.20 13.64 1.87
C GLN A 51 9.45 12.17 1.56
N GLU A 52 9.21 11.30 2.55
CA GLU A 52 9.35 9.85 2.39
C GLU A 52 8.41 9.32 1.31
N ARG A 53 7.15 9.78 1.31
CA ARG A 53 6.20 9.46 0.25
C ARG A 53 6.69 9.89 -1.11
N TYR A 54 7.14 11.13 -1.25
CA TYR A 54 7.63 11.67 -2.53
C TYR A 54 8.81 10.87 -3.08
N ILE A 55 9.79 10.55 -2.23
CA ILE A 55 10.94 9.72 -2.59
C ILE A 55 10.52 8.30 -2.94
N ALA A 56 9.62 7.69 -2.16
CA ALA A 56 9.12 6.35 -2.42
C ALA A 56 8.38 6.27 -3.76
N GLU A 57 7.52 7.23 -4.06
CA GLU A 57 6.79 7.32 -5.33
C GLU A 57 7.75 7.43 -6.53
N LEU A 58 8.73 8.32 -6.47
CA LEU A 58 9.73 8.47 -7.54
C LEU A 58 10.62 7.24 -7.69
N ALA A 59 11.06 6.64 -6.57
CA ALA A 59 11.91 5.45 -6.59
C ALA A 59 11.19 4.26 -7.21
N VAL A 60 9.94 4.02 -6.80
CA VAL A 60 9.08 2.98 -7.38
C VAL A 60 8.81 3.27 -8.85
N GLN A 61 8.50 4.51 -9.23
CA GLN A 61 8.30 4.90 -10.64
C GLN A 61 9.55 4.63 -11.48
N ARG A 62 10.76 5.03 -11.02
CA ARG A 62 12.01 4.75 -11.73
C ARG A 62 12.27 3.25 -11.86
N ALA A 63 12.06 2.47 -10.81
CA ALA A 63 12.22 1.03 -10.84
C ALA A 63 11.24 0.36 -11.81
N THR A 64 9.99 0.86 -11.93
CA THR A 64 9.03 0.32 -12.88
C THR A 64 9.44 0.54 -14.34
N LEU A 65 10.21 1.57 -14.68
CA LEU A 65 10.76 1.72 -16.04
C LEU A 65 11.69 0.56 -16.39
N LEU A 66 12.55 0.14 -15.44
CA LEU A 66 13.41 -1.02 -15.64
C LEU A 66 12.59 -2.30 -15.78
N THR A 67 11.67 -2.55 -14.83
CA THR A 67 10.89 -3.79 -14.83
C THR A 67 10.02 -3.91 -16.08
N GLN A 68 9.43 -2.82 -16.58
CA GLN A 68 8.71 -2.80 -17.85
C GLN A 68 9.64 -3.09 -19.05
N LYS A 69 10.85 -2.52 -19.07
CA LYS A 69 11.85 -2.81 -20.10
C LYS A 69 12.16 -4.30 -20.15
N VAL A 70 12.50 -4.90 -18.99
CA VAL A 70 12.78 -6.34 -18.87
C VAL A 70 11.55 -7.18 -19.27
N PHE A 71 10.36 -6.75 -18.89
CA PHE A 71 9.10 -7.44 -19.18
C PHE A 71 8.83 -7.56 -20.68
N PHE A 72 9.03 -6.46 -21.43
CA PHE A 72 8.70 -6.40 -22.86
C PHE A 72 9.86 -6.85 -23.78
N GLU A 73 11.11 -6.65 -23.39
CA GLU A 73 12.28 -7.05 -24.19
C GLU A 73 12.53 -8.57 -24.18
N LYS A 74 11.70 -9.37 -23.51
CA LYS A 74 11.92 -10.81 -23.29
C LYS A 74 13.26 -11.15 -22.62
N ALA A 75 13.93 -10.16 -22.06
CA ALA A 75 15.20 -10.30 -21.36
C ALA A 75 14.98 -10.83 -19.93
N LYS A 76 14.10 -11.84 -19.77
CA LYS A 76 13.72 -12.38 -18.46
C LYS A 76 14.67 -13.46 -18.02
N GLY A 77 15.99 -13.22 -18.08
CA GLY A 77 16.97 -14.14 -17.50
C GLY A 77 16.53 -14.53 -16.08
N THR A 78 16.44 -15.83 -15.81
CA THR A 78 15.89 -16.35 -14.55
C THR A 78 16.96 -17.11 -13.80
N VAL A 79 17.11 -16.81 -12.50
CA VAL A 79 17.90 -17.58 -11.55
C VAL A 79 16.93 -18.26 -10.59
N SER A 80 17.23 -19.48 -10.18
CA SER A 80 16.47 -20.18 -9.14
C SER A 80 17.10 -19.93 -7.77
N LYS A 81 16.31 -19.48 -6.80
CA LYS A 81 16.72 -19.36 -5.40
C LYS A 81 16.76 -20.74 -4.71
N ASP A 82 17.37 -20.81 -3.54
CA ASP A 82 17.44 -22.04 -2.71
C ASP A 82 16.06 -22.58 -2.36
N ASP A 83 15.06 -21.72 -2.16
CA ASP A 83 13.67 -22.08 -1.93
C ASP A 83 12.90 -22.43 -3.21
N LYS A 84 13.60 -22.48 -4.38
CA LYS A 84 13.06 -22.72 -5.72
C LYS A 84 12.14 -21.63 -6.25
N SER A 85 12.09 -20.45 -5.63
CA SER A 85 11.41 -19.29 -6.22
C SER A 85 12.27 -18.69 -7.34
N PRO A 86 11.67 -18.22 -8.46
CA PRO A 86 12.43 -17.57 -9.50
C PRO A 86 12.78 -16.14 -9.09
N VAL A 87 13.96 -15.70 -9.52
CA VAL A 87 14.35 -14.30 -9.49
C VAL A 87 14.79 -13.89 -10.89
N THR A 88 14.51 -12.67 -11.27
CA THR A 88 14.85 -12.16 -12.59
C THR A 88 15.90 -11.06 -12.52
N ILE A 89 16.52 -10.76 -13.66
CA ILE A 89 17.38 -9.56 -13.79
C ILE A 89 16.65 -8.28 -13.37
N GLY A 90 15.31 -8.27 -13.51
CA GLY A 90 14.48 -7.14 -13.12
C GLY A 90 14.46 -6.93 -11.61
N ASP A 91 14.40 -8.01 -10.82
CA ASP A 91 14.37 -7.95 -9.34
C ASP A 91 15.64 -7.27 -8.80
N PHE A 92 16.79 -7.77 -9.18
CA PHE A 92 18.08 -7.21 -8.72
C PHE A 92 18.26 -5.75 -9.13
N GLY A 93 17.93 -5.42 -10.39
CA GLY A 93 18.06 -4.07 -10.90
C GLY A 93 17.09 -3.09 -10.25
N ALA A 94 15.85 -3.47 -10.06
CA ALA A 94 14.85 -2.65 -9.37
C ALA A 94 15.24 -2.41 -7.91
N GLN A 95 15.73 -3.44 -7.21
CA GLN A 95 16.22 -3.32 -5.84
C GLN A 95 17.39 -2.32 -5.76
N ALA A 96 18.37 -2.41 -6.63
CA ALA A 96 19.51 -1.48 -6.64
C ALA A 96 19.07 -0.01 -6.83
N LEU A 97 18.16 0.25 -7.77
CA LEU A 97 17.66 1.60 -8.03
C LEU A 97 16.88 2.19 -6.85
N ILE A 98 16.07 1.38 -6.18
CA ILE A 98 15.28 1.83 -5.02
C ILE A 98 16.17 2.06 -3.81
N ILE A 99 17.08 1.14 -3.50
CA ILE A 99 18.00 1.30 -2.36
C ILE A 99 18.89 2.52 -2.55
N GLN A 100 19.39 2.77 -3.77
CA GLN A 100 20.15 4.00 -4.07
C GLN A 100 19.36 5.26 -3.71
N ALA A 101 18.09 5.33 -4.08
CA ALA A 101 17.22 6.47 -3.78
C ALA A 101 16.99 6.64 -2.27
N ILE A 102 16.81 5.53 -1.54
CA ILE A 102 16.67 5.54 -0.08
C ILE A 102 17.98 6.05 0.55
N ARG A 103 19.13 5.50 0.20
CA ARG A 103 20.44 5.90 0.75
C ARG A 103 20.77 7.36 0.49
N LYS A 104 20.40 7.86 -0.69
CA LYS A 104 20.59 9.27 -1.02
C LYS A 104 19.84 10.22 -0.09
N ASN A 105 18.63 9.85 0.33
CA ASN A 105 17.73 10.73 1.06
C ASN A 105 17.63 10.39 2.56
N PHE A 106 17.80 9.12 2.91
CA PHE A 106 17.67 8.58 4.27
C PHE A 106 18.84 7.62 4.57
N PRO A 107 20.07 8.15 4.67
CA PRO A 107 21.28 7.32 4.75
C PRO A 107 21.37 6.41 5.99
N ASN A 108 20.64 6.74 7.05
CA ASN A 108 20.66 6.02 8.33
C ASN A 108 19.47 5.05 8.49
N ASP A 109 18.52 5.01 7.55
CA ASP A 109 17.38 4.11 7.64
C ASP A 109 17.82 2.67 7.33
N GLU A 110 17.24 1.70 8.03
CA GLU A 110 17.45 0.29 7.74
C GLU A 110 16.64 -0.14 6.50
N ILE A 111 17.13 -1.15 5.77
CA ILE A 111 16.44 -1.67 4.59
C ILE A 111 16.33 -3.19 4.70
N VAL A 112 15.11 -3.68 4.62
CA VAL A 112 14.76 -5.09 4.53
C VAL A 112 14.23 -5.33 3.13
N ALA A 113 15.06 -5.93 2.27
CA ALA A 113 14.71 -6.22 0.89
C ALA A 113 14.77 -7.73 0.62
N GLU A 114 14.11 -8.15 -0.45
CA GLU A 114 13.99 -9.57 -0.77
C GLU A 114 15.29 -10.16 -1.28
N GLU A 115 16.05 -9.43 -2.13
CA GLU A 115 17.17 -9.99 -2.90
C GLU A 115 18.53 -9.75 -2.24
N GLU A 116 19.49 -10.64 -2.55
CA GLU A 116 20.91 -10.58 -2.13
C GLU A 116 21.83 -10.77 -3.33
N ALA A 117 22.96 -10.04 -3.37
CA ALA A 117 23.88 -10.06 -4.50
C ALA A 117 24.85 -11.26 -4.53
N SER A 118 24.76 -12.22 -3.61
CA SER A 118 25.70 -13.34 -3.51
C SER A 118 25.80 -14.14 -4.82
N SER A 119 24.67 -14.52 -5.41
CA SER A 119 24.64 -15.23 -6.69
C SER A 119 25.22 -14.42 -7.86
N LEU A 120 25.06 -13.10 -7.83
CA LEU A 120 25.61 -12.21 -8.87
C LEU A 120 27.13 -12.06 -8.77
N ARG A 121 27.68 -12.14 -7.56
CA ARG A 121 29.14 -12.13 -7.35
C ARG A 121 29.80 -13.41 -7.83
N GLU A 122 29.09 -14.53 -7.80
CA GLU A 122 29.52 -15.82 -8.35
C GLU A 122 29.35 -15.85 -9.88
N ASP A 123 28.25 -15.37 -10.42
CA ASP A 123 27.97 -15.28 -11.86
C ASP A 123 28.22 -13.86 -12.39
N LYS A 124 29.46 -13.57 -12.74
CA LYS A 124 29.86 -12.26 -13.28
C LYS A 124 29.17 -11.90 -14.60
N ALA A 125 28.80 -12.90 -15.41
CA ALA A 125 28.11 -12.64 -16.68
C ALA A 125 26.71 -12.09 -16.41
N LEU A 126 25.99 -12.66 -15.44
CA LEU A 126 24.69 -12.20 -15.00
C LEU A 126 24.79 -10.80 -14.36
N GLY A 127 25.78 -10.56 -13.48
CA GLY A 127 26.01 -9.25 -12.89
C GLY A 127 26.23 -8.16 -13.95
N SER A 128 27.06 -8.43 -14.95
CA SER A 128 27.32 -7.50 -16.05
C SER A 128 26.09 -7.28 -16.96
N GLU A 129 25.25 -8.28 -17.14
CA GLU A 129 23.99 -8.14 -17.88
C GLU A 129 23.01 -7.22 -17.15
N ILE A 130 22.84 -7.41 -15.83
CA ILE A 130 22.01 -6.53 -14.98
C ILE A 130 22.56 -5.10 -15.04
N TRP A 131 23.87 -4.93 -14.86
CA TRP A 131 24.50 -3.61 -14.92
C TRP A 131 24.23 -2.89 -16.25
N ARG A 132 24.33 -3.59 -17.37
CA ARG A 132 24.02 -3.05 -18.71
C ARG A 132 22.59 -2.50 -18.82
N LEU A 133 21.63 -3.11 -18.13
CA LEU A 133 20.25 -2.68 -18.14
C LEU A 133 19.97 -1.51 -17.18
N VAL A 134 20.61 -1.53 -16.00
CA VAL A 134 20.36 -0.61 -14.89
C VAL A 134 21.04 0.75 -15.08
N LYS A 135 22.29 0.77 -15.61
CA LYS A 135 23.12 1.97 -15.67
C LYS A 135 22.52 3.15 -16.42
N ASP A 136 21.62 2.88 -17.37
CA ASP A 136 20.98 3.89 -18.22
C ASP A 136 19.54 4.20 -17.79
N ILE A 137 19.03 3.58 -16.72
CA ILE A 137 17.68 3.83 -16.22
C ILE A 137 17.64 5.11 -15.41
N LYS A 138 16.87 6.07 -15.91
CA LYS A 138 16.66 7.39 -15.28
C LYS A 138 15.27 7.90 -15.57
N LEU A 139 14.79 8.83 -14.75
CA LEU A 139 13.61 9.61 -15.08
C LEU A 139 13.94 10.68 -16.12
N GLU A 140 13.02 10.97 -17.02
CA GLU A 140 13.16 12.03 -18.03
C GLU A 140 13.16 13.41 -17.39
N ASP A 141 12.50 13.58 -16.23
CA ASP A 141 12.58 14.81 -15.43
C ASP A 141 13.89 14.84 -14.63
N ALA A 142 14.80 15.71 -15.03
CA ALA A 142 16.14 15.80 -14.48
C ALA A 142 16.17 16.12 -12.97
N GLU A 143 15.23 16.92 -12.47
CA GLU A 143 15.16 17.26 -11.04
C GLU A 143 14.69 16.06 -10.22
N SER A 144 13.69 15.32 -10.68
CA SER A 144 13.24 14.08 -10.04
C SER A 144 14.34 13.02 -10.03
N ASP A 145 15.08 12.86 -11.14
CA ASP A 145 16.17 11.89 -11.21
C ASP A 145 17.34 12.25 -10.28
N LYS A 146 17.70 13.53 -10.22
CA LYS A 146 18.73 14.04 -9.30
C LYS A 146 18.38 13.80 -7.83
N VAL A 147 17.12 13.94 -7.44
CA VAL A 147 16.64 13.66 -6.08
C VAL A 147 16.85 12.20 -5.73
N LEU A 148 16.74 11.27 -6.69
CA LEU A 148 16.98 9.84 -6.49
C LEU A 148 18.47 9.45 -6.50
N GLY A 149 19.40 10.41 -6.64
CA GLY A 149 20.83 10.18 -6.62
C GLY A 149 21.47 9.98 -8.00
N GLY A 150 20.71 10.13 -9.09
CA GLY A 150 21.20 9.96 -10.45
C GLY A 150 21.55 8.50 -10.82
N PRO A 151 22.45 8.27 -11.79
CA PRO A 151 22.86 6.93 -12.20
C PRO A 151 23.77 6.27 -11.16
N LEU A 152 23.75 4.95 -11.11
CA LEU A 152 24.73 4.15 -10.36
C LEU A 152 26.13 4.34 -10.97
N SER A 153 27.18 4.26 -10.13
CA SER A 153 28.54 4.59 -10.55
C SER A 153 29.28 3.44 -11.25
N SER A 154 29.01 2.20 -10.85
CA SER A 154 29.67 0.99 -11.37
C SER A 154 28.85 -0.27 -11.06
N GLU A 155 29.21 -1.38 -11.72
CA GLU A 155 28.67 -2.71 -11.45
C GLU A 155 28.92 -3.13 -9.98
N GLU A 156 30.13 -2.91 -9.46
CA GLU A 156 30.46 -3.23 -8.08
C GLU A 156 29.63 -2.42 -7.09
N SER A 157 29.46 -1.12 -7.33
CA SER A 157 28.57 -0.28 -6.52
C SER A 157 27.12 -0.77 -6.55
N MET A 158 26.64 -1.28 -7.69
CA MET A 158 25.31 -1.89 -7.79
C MET A 158 25.18 -3.13 -6.90
N LEU A 159 26.17 -4.01 -6.91
CA LEU A 159 26.16 -5.23 -6.07
C LEU A 159 26.19 -4.88 -4.58
N ASP A 160 27.02 -3.92 -4.19
CA ASP A 160 27.11 -3.45 -2.80
C ASP A 160 25.79 -2.84 -2.32
N ILE A 161 25.14 -2.03 -3.15
CA ILE A 161 23.84 -1.44 -2.86
C ILE A 161 22.74 -2.52 -2.70
N ILE A 162 22.72 -3.55 -3.54
CA ILE A 162 21.76 -4.67 -3.38
C ILE A 162 21.91 -5.30 -1.99
N ASP A 163 23.16 -5.52 -1.54
CA ASP A 163 23.45 -6.13 -0.24
C ASP A 163 23.09 -5.25 0.96
N GLU A 164 22.84 -3.96 0.79
CA GLU A 164 22.32 -3.10 1.85
C GLU A 164 20.87 -3.42 2.26
N GLY A 165 20.16 -4.24 1.48
CA GLY A 165 18.83 -4.77 1.81
C GLY A 165 18.80 -5.87 2.87
N LYS A 166 19.94 -6.21 3.51
CA LYS A 166 20.08 -7.36 4.43
C LYS A 166 19.72 -7.08 5.88
N SER A 167 19.11 -5.95 6.22
CA SER A 167 18.68 -5.70 7.60
C SER A 167 17.81 -6.84 8.12
N ALA A 168 18.00 -7.18 9.40
CA ALA A 168 17.15 -8.12 10.10
C ALA A 168 15.76 -7.55 10.41
N GLY A 169 15.55 -6.23 10.25
CA GLY A 169 14.35 -5.54 10.68
C GLY A 169 14.22 -5.50 12.20
N GLY A 170 13.04 -5.18 12.69
CA GLY A 170 12.79 -5.20 14.14
C GLY A 170 11.75 -4.19 14.60
N ALA A 171 11.68 -4.01 15.94
CA ALA A 171 10.62 -3.26 16.59
C ALA A 171 10.90 -1.76 16.69
N LYS A 172 12.10 -1.29 16.37
CA LYS A 172 12.54 0.08 16.60
C LYS A 172 13.23 0.66 15.37
N GLY A 173 13.15 2.00 15.27
CA GLY A 173 13.80 2.75 14.21
C GLY A 173 12.96 2.82 12.93
N ARG A 174 13.63 3.23 11.87
CA ARG A 174 13.06 3.45 10.53
C ARG A 174 13.55 2.35 9.61
N ILE A 175 12.64 1.61 9.03
CA ILE A 175 12.92 0.40 8.24
C ILE A 175 12.13 0.49 6.95
N TRP A 176 12.80 0.42 5.82
CA TRP A 176 12.15 0.27 4.52
C TRP A 176 12.01 -1.21 4.17
N ALA A 177 10.80 -1.66 3.91
CA ALA A 177 10.50 -3.00 3.41
C ALA A 177 10.30 -2.93 1.89
N LEU A 178 11.10 -3.68 1.14
CA LEU A 178 11.18 -3.60 -0.32
C LEU A 178 10.98 -4.97 -0.95
N ASP A 179 10.00 -5.07 -1.84
CA ASP A 179 9.87 -6.14 -2.83
C ASP A 179 10.05 -5.54 -4.23
N PRO A 180 11.13 -5.87 -4.94
CA PRO A 180 11.44 -5.29 -6.24
C PRO A 180 10.51 -5.77 -7.37
N ILE A 181 10.06 -7.02 -7.33
CA ILE A 181 9.04 -7.59 -8.24
C ILE A 181 8.19 -8.60 -7.45
N ASP A 182 7.24 -8.09 -6.67
CA ASP A 182 6.22 -8.94 -6.06
C ASP A 182 5.38 -9.62 -7.16
N GLY A 183 5.29 -10.94 -7.06
CA GLY A 183 4.63 -11.74 -8.07
C GLY A 183 5.52 -12.14 -9.25
N THR A 184 6.79 -12.52 -9.01
CA THR A 184 7.77 -12.93 -10.04
C THR A 184 7.25 -14.01 -10.98
N LYS A 185 6.43 -14.95 -10.49
CA LYS A 185 5.76 -15.94 -11.36
C LYS A 185 4.78 -15.30 -12.33
N GLY A 186 4.00 -14.32 -11.88
CA GLY A 186 3.12 -13.51 -12.73
C GLY A 186 3.91 -12.73 -13.78
N PHE A 187 5.00 -12.08 -13.34
CA PHE A 187 5.93 -11.39 -14.22
C PHE A 187 6.48 -12.30 -15.33
N LEU A 188 6.91 -13.50 -14.99
CA LEU A 188 7.44 -14.48 -15.96
C LEU A 188 6.38 -14.96 -16.95
N ARG A 189 5.12 -15.11 -16.51
CA ARG A 189 4.00 -15.49 -17.37
C ARG A 189 3.53 -14.35 -18.28
N GLY A 190 3.96 -13.11 -18.05
CA GLY A 190 3.42 -11.94 -18.74
C GLY A 190 2.15 -11.38 -18.10
N GLY A 191 1.89 -11.72 -16.83
CA GLY A 191 0.73 -11.30 -16.05
C GLY A 191 0.99 -10.08 -15.13
N GLN A 192 0.23 -9.99 -14.04
CA GLN A 192 0.37 -8.92 -13.05
C GLN A 192 1.61 -9.12 -12.18
N TYR A 193 2.25 -8.02 -11.84
CA TYR A 193 3.30 -7.91 -10.86
C TYR A 193 3.28 -6.51 -10.24
N ALA A 194 4.04 -6.31 -9.17
CA ALA A 194 4.13 -5.00 -8.52
C ALA A 194 5.56 -4.72 -8.05
N VAL A 195 5.92 -3.43 -7.98
CA VAL A 195 7.12 -2.93 -7.29
C VAL A 195 6.66 -2.29 -6.00
N CYS A 196 7.09 -2.80 -4.85
CA CYS A 196 6.50 -2.47 -3.56
C CYS A 196 7.52 -1.91 -2.58
N LEU A 197 7.21 -0.76 -1.98
CA LEU A 197 8.06 -0.10 -0.99
C LEU A 197 7.22 0.43 0.16
N GLY A 198 7.53 0.02 1.39
CA GLY A 198 6.88 0.50 2.61
C GLY A 198 7.88 1.03 3.63
N LEU A 199 7.60 2.16 4.28
CA LEU A 199 8.34 2.65 5.43
C LEU A 199 7.63 2.24 6.72
N ILE A 200 8.35 1.52 7.56
CA ILE A 200 7.94 1.11 8.90
C ILE A 200 8.72 1.94 9.90
N VAL A 201 8.03 2.55 10.86
CA VAL A 201 8.67 3.29 11.96
C VAL A 201 8.15 2.73 13.28
N ASP A 202 9.06 2.26 14.11
CA ASP A 202 8.73 1.64 15.40
C ASP A 202 7.65 0.55 15.30
N GLY A 203 7.74 -0.28 14.26
CA GLY A 203 6.84 -1.42 14.02
C GLY A 203 5.51 -1.08 13.37
N ASP A 204 5.23 0.19 13.00
CA ASP A 204 4.00 0.59 12.31
C ASP A 204 4.30 1.22 10.93
N VAL A 205 3.52 0.84 9.91
CA VAL A 205 3.73 1.32 8.54
C VAL A 205 3.25 2.76 8.41
N LYS A 206 4.14 3.66 7.99
CA LYS A 206 3.91 5.10 7.85
C LYS A 206 3.75 5.57 6.41
N VAL A 207 4.46 4.93 5.47
CA VAL A 207 4.37 5.21 4.03
C VAL A 207 4.27 3.89 3.28
N GLY A 208 3.45 3.86 2.25
CA GLY A 208 3.38 2.77 1.28
C GLY A 208 3.37 3.33 -0.13
N ALA A 209 4.15 2.75 -1.03
CA ALA A 209 4.13 3.03 -2.46
C ALA A 209 4.20 1.71 -3.24
N ILE A 210 3.29 1.53 -4.21
CA ILE A 210 3.21 0.33 -5.05
C ILE A 210 3.02 0.76 -6.51
N GLY A 211 3.96 0.38 -7.34
CA GLY A 211 3.84 0.47 -8.80
C GLY A 211 3.25 -0.81 -9.38
N THR A 212 2.16 -0.69 -10.13
CA THR A 212 1.48 -1.81 -10.79
C THR A 212 1.48 -1.58 -12.31
N PRO A 213 2.55 -1.96 -13.03
CA PRO A 213 2.73 -1.58 -14.44
C PRO A 213 1.66 -2.10 -15.38
N ASN A 214 0.98 -3.18 -15.02
CA ASN A 214 0.01 -3.86 -15.87
C ASN A 214 -1.47 -3.63 -15.47
N LEU A 215 -1.74 -2.87 -14.39
CA LEU A 215 -3.11 -2.48 -14.07
C LEU A 215 -3.58 -1.32 -14.97
N PRO A 216 -4.85 -1.34 -15.43
CA PRO A 216 -5.43 -0.23 -16.19
C PRO A 216 -5.43 1.06 -15.38
N VAL A 217 -5.14 2.20 -16.04
CA VAL A 217 -5.25 3.55 -15.45
C VAL A 217 -6.72 3.94 -15.24
N ASP A 218 -7.61 3.45 -16.10
CA ASP A 218 -9.05 3.61 -15.95
C ASP A 218 -9.58 2.68 -14.85
N ASP A 219 -10.06 3.27 -13.73
CA ASP A 219 -10.59 2.49 -12.61
C ASP A 219 -11.92 1.79 -12.95
N SER A 220 -12.62 2.21 -14.01
CA SER A 220 -13.84 1.57 -14.50
C SER A 220 -13.57 0.36 -15.39
N ALA A 221 -12.32 0.19 -15.84
CA ALA A 221 -11.94 -0.98 -16.63
C ALA A 221 -12.14 -2.26 -15.83
N ALA A 222 -12.77 -3.26 -16.44
CA ALA A 222 -12.95 -4.55 -15.79
C ALA A 222 -11.59 -5.17 -15.47
N ILE A 223 -11.45 -5.63 -14.24
CA ILE A 223 -10.30 -6.40 -13.78
C ILE A 223 -10.77 -7.84 -13.61
N ASP A 224 -10.29 -8.72 -14.45
CA ASP A 224 -10.60 -10.15 -14.41
C ASP A 224 -9.33 -10.99 -14.57
N ALA A 225 -9.49 -12.30 -14.69
CA ALA A 225 -8.36 -13.22 -14.86
C ALA A 225 -7.57 -12.98 -16.16
N SER A 226 -8.12 -12.25 -17.13
CA SER A 226 -7.43 -11.89 -18.38
C SER A 226 -6.59 -10.62 -18.24
N THR A 227 -6.87 -9.82 -17.21
CA THR A 227 -6.13 -8.57 -16.94
C THR A 227 -4.68 -8.91 -16.59
N GLY A 228 -3.77 -8.68 -17.49
CA GLY A 228 -2.36 -9.02 -17.32
C GLY A 228 -1.94 -10.40 -17.86
N ALA A 229 -2.83 -11.15 -18.47
CA ALA A 229 -2.49 -12.48 -19.00
C ALA A 229 -1.56 -12.41 -20.22
N GLN A 230 -1.63 -11.37 -21.03
CA GLN A 230 -0.70 -11.05 -22.12
C GLN A 230 -0.75 -9.55 -22.41
N GLN A 231 0.03 -8.77 -21.69
CA GLN A 231 0.04 -7.33 -21.84
C GLN A 231 0.88 -6.89 -23.05
N ALA A 232 0.23 -6.22 -23.99
CA ALA A 232 0.94 -5.35 -24.92
C ALA A 232 1.36 -4.05 -24.19
N GLN A 233 2.49 -3.47 -24.55
CA GLN A 233 2.89 -2.16 -24.08
C GLN A 233 1.80 -1.14 -24.44
N SER A 234 1.19 -0.52 -23.44
CA SER A 234 0.09 0.41 -23.61
C SER A 234 0.17 1.52 -22.57
N SER A 235 0.02 2.77 -23.03
CA SER A 235 -0.11 3.94 -22.14
C SER A 235 -1.42 3.94 -21.31
N ALA A 236 -2.36 3.03 -21.62
CA ALA A 236 -3.58 2.81 -20.86
C ALA A 236 -3.35 2.01 -19.56
N ASN A 237 -2.14 1.44 -19.38
CA ASN A 237 -1.76 0.66 -18.22
C ASN A 237 -0.62 1.33 -17.46
N GLY A 238 -0.53 0.99 -16.19
CA GLY A 238 0.52 1.45 -15.28
C GLY A 238 0.01 2.46 -14.29
N VAL A 239 -0.13 2.02 -13.04
CA VAL A 239 -0.64 2.85 -11.92
C VAL A 239 0.32 2.79 -10.76
N LEU A 240 0.60 3.94 -10.17
CA LEU A 240 1.31 4.09 -8.91
C LEU A 240 0.29 4.41 -7.81
N PHE A 241 0.25 3.57 -6.79
CA PHE A 241 -0.54 3.76 -5.59
C PHE A 241 0.34 4.20 -4.44
N SER A 242 -0.15 5.08 -3.58
CA SER A 242 0.58 5.48 -2.38
C SER A 242 -0.34 5.92 -1.25
N ALA A 243 0.18 5.81 -0.02
CA ALA A 243 -0.48 6.30 1.16
C ALA A 243 0.54 6.81 2.19
N VAL A 244 0.10 7.76 3.01
CA VAL A 244 0.74 8.16 4.27
C VAL A 244 -0.27 7.91 5.37
N GLN A 245 0.17 7.37 6.50
CA GLN A 245 -0.71 7.10 7.63
C GLN A 245 -1.46 8.36 8.08
N GLY A 246 -2.80 8.28 8.07
CA GLY A 246 -3.70 9.38 8.46
C GLY A 246 -3.98 10.41 7.37
N GLU A 247 -3.47 10.25 6.15
CA GLU A 247 -3.63 11.22 5.06
C GLU A 247 -4.44 10.67 3.86
N GLY A 248 -4.90 9.43 3.96
CA GLY A 248 -5.63 8.74 2.89
C GLY A 248 -4.72 8.13 1.82
N ALA A 249 -5.33 7.37 0.91
CA ALA A 249 -4.66 6.72 -0.20
C ALA A 249 -4.92 7.44 -1.53
N THR A 250 -3.94 7.39 -2.41
CA THR A 250 -4.04 7.99 -3.75
C THR A 250 -3.52 7.05 -4.83
N SER A 251 -3.93 7.31 -6.07
CA SER A 251 -3.35 6.70 -7.27
C SER A 251 -3.02 7.76 -8.32
N ARG A 252 -2.07 7.43 -9.18
CA ARG A 252 -1.68 8.22 -10.35
C ARG A 252 -1.16 7.32 -11.46
N PRO A 253 -1.24 7.74 -12.74
CA PRO A 253 -0.56 7.03 -13.82
C PRO A 253 0.96 7.00 -13.58
N LEU A 254 1.58 5.86 -13.87
CA LEU A 254 3.03 5.77 -14.00
C LEU A 254 3.50 6.60 -15.20
N SER A 255 4.64 7.27 -15.08
CA SER A 255 5.23 8.07 -16.15
C SER A 255 6.75 7.85 -16.21
N ALA A 256 7.37 8.24 -17.32
CA ALA A 256 8.82 8.23 -17.46
C ALA A 256 9.49 9.50 -16.85
N GLY A 257 8.71 10.54 -16.56
CA GLY A 257 9.19 11.84 -16.09
C GLY A 257 8.82 12.15 -14.64
N ALA A 258 8.37 13.36 -14.41
CA ALA A 258 7.85 13.80 -13.12
C ALA A 258 6.57 13.02 -12.74
N LEU A 259 6.25 13.00 -11.44
CA LEU A 259 5.02 12.36 -10.96
C LEU A 259 3.77 13.00 -11.60
N ALA A 260 2.93 12.20 -12.21
CA ALA A 260 1.64 12.65 -12.72
C ALA A 260 0.71 13.12 -11.58
N ALA A 261 -0.33 13.87 -11.91
CA ALA A 261 -1.33 14.29 -10.92
C ALA A 261 -1.99 13.06 -10.25
N SER A 262 -2.10 13.11 -8.93
CA SER A 262 -2.75 12.06 -8.15
C SER A 262 -4.24 12.32 -7.98
N LYS A 263 -5.00 11.24 -7.77
CA LYS A 263 -6.39 11.27 -7.32
C LYS A 263 -6.53 10.46 -6.05
N SER A 264 -7.42 10.88 -5.15
CA SER A 264 -7.77 10.07 -3.97
C SER A 264 -8.51 8.82 -4.41
N ILE A 265 -8.25 7.72 -3.71
CA ILE A 265 -8.94 6.45 -3.90
C ILE A 265 -9.60 6.02 -2.59
N SER A 266 -10.66 5.24 -2.70
CA SER A 266 -11.33 4.62 -1.56
C SER A 266 -11.94 3.28 -1.98
N MET A 267 -12.03 2.37 -1.01
CA MET A 267 -12.77 1.13 -1.20
C MET A 267 -14.24 1.45 -1.46
N ARG A 268 -14.88 0.67 -2.31
CA ARG A 268 -16.32 0.84 -2.54
C ARG A 268 -17.14 0.36 -1.34
N PRO A 269 -18.27 1.01 -1.04
CA PRO A 269 -19.22 0.48 -0.05
C PRO A 269 -19.78 -0.88 -0.47
N VAL A 270 -19.87 -1.82 0.48
CA VAL A 270 -20.47 -3.15 0.29
C VAL A 270 -21.69 -3.30 1.22
N PRO A 271 -22.85 -2.77 0.84
CA PRO A 271 -24.05 -2.80 1.70
C PRO A 271 -24.66 -4.21 1.82
N ASN A 272 -24.35 -5.10 0.90
CA ASN A 272 -24.75 -6.51 0.93
C ASN A 272 -23.53 -7.38 0.60
N ILE A 273 -23.05 -8.12 1.59
CA ILE A 273 -21.84 -8.95 1.47
C ILE A 273 -21.96 -10.02 0.36
N ALA A 274 -23.15 -10.52 0.08
CA ALA A 274 -23.38 -11.48 -1.02
C ALA A 274 -23.06 -10.91 -2.42
N LYS A 275 -22.91 -9.59 -2.54
CA LYS A 275 -22.50 -8.87 -3.77
C LYS A 275 -21.02 -8.49 -3.77
N ALA A 276 -20.27 -8.86 -2.74
CA ALA A 276 -18.84 -8.64 -2.70
C ALA A 276 -18.12 -9.43 -3.79
N VAL A 277 -16.93 -8.95 -4.15
CA VAL A 277 -16.04 -9.57 -5.14
C VAL A 277 -14.72 -9.93 -4.48
N PHE A 278 -14.34 -11.20 -4.53
CA PHE A 278 -13.02 -11.64 -4.06
C PHE A 278 -11.93 -11.21 -5.04
N CYS A 279 -10.79 -10.79 -4.47
CA CYS A 279 -9.55 -10.59 -5.20
C CYS A 279 -8.56 -11.67 -4.76
N GLU A 280 -8.30 -12.65 -5.63
CA GLU A 280 -7.54 -13.85 -5.31
C GLU A 280 -6.21 -13.93 -6.06
N GLY A 281 -5.28 -14.76 -5.58
CA GLY A 281 -4.05 -15.10 -6.31
C GLY A 281 -4.33 -16.01 -7.50
N VAL A 282 -3.57 -15.84 -8.57
CA VAL A 282 -3.56 -16.79 -9.70
C VAL A 282 -2.89 -18.11 -9.26
N GLU A 283 -1.82 -18.00 -8.47
CA GLU A 283 -1.07 -19.15 -7.96
C GLU A 283 -1.79 -19.86 -6.81
N ALA A 284 -2.24 -21.08 -7.05
CA ALA A 284 -2.90 -21.93 -6.05
C ALA A 284 -2.00 -22.25 -4.83
N ALA A 285 -0.68 -22.19 -4.98
CA ALA A 285 0.26 -22.45 -3.90
C ALA A 285 0.38 -21.30 -2.89
N HIS A 286 -0.13 -20.12 -3.20
CA HIS A 286 0.00 -18.93 -2.35
C HIS A 286 -1.22 -18.69 -1.43
N SER A 287 -2.33 -19.38 -1.66
CA SER A 287 -3.51 -19.30 -0.79
C SER A 287 -4.32 -20.59 -0.92
N ALA A 288 -4.94 -21.03 0.16
CA ALA A 288 -5.84 -22.19 0.18
C ALA A 288 -7.14 -21.87 -0.59
N GLN A 289 -7.10 -21.98 -1.91
CA GLN A 289 -8.23 -21.60 -2.79
C GLN A 289 -9.52 -22.36 -2.48
N GLY A 290 -9.42 -23.61 -1.99
CA GLY A 290 -10.57 -24.36 -1.52
C GLY A 290 -11.24 -23.73 -0.31
N ASP A 291 -10.44 -23.25 0.64
CA ASP A 291 -10.95 -22.55 1.82
C ASP A 291 -11.51 -21.17 1.45
N ASN A 292 -10.88 -20.45 0.50
CA ASN A 292 -11.44 -19.20 -0.03
C ASN A 292 -12.84 -19.42 -0.64
N ALA A 293 -13.02 -20.49 -1.42
CA ALA A 293 -14.32 -20.85 -1.99
C ALA A 293 -15.35 -21.18 -0.91
N ALA A 294 -14.96 -21.92 0.13
CA ALA A 294 -15.84 -22.23 1.27
C ALA A 294 -16.24 -20.97 2.07
N VAL A 295 -15.33 -20.00 2.22
CA VAL A 295 -15.64 -18.68 2.80
C VAL A 295 -16.64 -17.93 1.94
N ALA A 296 -16.45 -17.92 0.61
CA ALA A 296 -17.38 -17.27 -0.33
C ALA A 296 -18.78 -17.88 -0.25
N GLU A 297 -18.89 -19.21 -0.26
CA GLU A 297 -20.15 -19.95 -0.11
C GLU A 297 -20.86 -19.59 1.21
N ARG A 298 -20.11 -19.58 2.32
CA ARG A 298 -20.66 -19.22 3.63
C ARG A 298 -21.20 -17.79 3.70
N LEU A 299 -20.56 -16.85 3.00
CA LEU A 299 -21.00 -15.47 2.90
C LEU A 299 -22.10 -15.23 1.84
N GLY A 300 -22.48 -16.29 1.10
CA GLY A 300 -23.44 -16.22 0.00
C GLY A 300 -22.93 -15.44 -1.23
N ILE A 301 -21.61 -15.31 -1.36
CA ILE A 301 -20.97 -14.60 -2.47
C ILE A 301 -20.96 -15.50 -3.70
N THR A 302 -21.58 -15.02 -4.77
CA THR A 302 -21.66 -15.71 -6.07
C THR A 302 -20.97 -14.93 -7.20
N SER A 303 -20.47 -13.73 -6.90
CA SER A 303 -19.74 -12.92 -7.88
C SER A 303 -18.45 -13.63 -8.29
N PRO A 304 -18.07 -13.61 -9.58
CA PRO A 304 -16.79 -14.15 -10.03
C PRO A 304 -15.62 -13.44 -9.34
N SER A 305 -14.61 -14.20 -8.94
CA SER A 305 -13.38 -13.63 -8.37
C SER A 305 -12.54 -12.92 -9.41
N VAL A 306 -11.95 -11.79 -9.03
CA VAL A 306 -10.84 -11.17 -9.76
C VAL A 306 -9.56 -11.91 -9.40
N ARG A 307 -8.77 -12.36 -10.39
CA ARG A 307 -7.52 -13.09 -10.14
C ARG A 307 -6.31 -12.31 -10.60
N LEU A 308 -5.47 -11.95 -9.66
CA LEU A 308 -4.25 -11.16 -9.86
C LEU A 308 -3.10 -11.74 -9.04
N ASP A 309 -1.89 -11.64 -9.55
CA ASP A 309 -0.69 -11.87 -8.73
C ASP A 309 -0.32 -10.61 -7.96
N SER A 310 0.59 -10.72 -6.99
CA SER A 310 1.22 -9.62 -6.27
C SER A 310 0.34 -8.77 -5.35
N GLN A 311 0.92 -7.73 -4.81
CA GLN A 311 0.23 -6.65 -4.09
C GLN A 311 -0.70 -5.81 -4.99
N ALA A 312 -0.77 -6.08 -6.29
CA ALA A 312 -1.82 -5.54 -7.16
C ALA A 312 -3.23 -5.90 -6.64
N LYS A 313 -3.39 -6.98 -5.86
CA LYS A 313 -4.63 -7.32 -5.15
C LYS A 313 -5.03 -6.28 -4.12
N TYR A 314 -4.09 -5.81 -3.28
CA TYR A 314 -4.33 -4.71 -2.34
C TYR A 314 -4.72 -3.43 -3.08
N CYS A 315 -4.00 -3.09 -4.14
CA CYS A 315 -4.28 -1.92 -4.97
C CYS A 315 -5.68 -1.99 -5.60
N SER A 316 -6.07 -3.17 -6.07
CA SER A 316 -7.38 -3.39 -6.71
C SER A 316 -8.53 -3.22 -5.73
N ILE A 317 -8.46 -3.79 -4.52
CA ILE A 317 -9.49 -3.57 -3.50
C ILE A 317 -9.49 -2.13 -2.97
N ALA A 318 -8.31 -1.51 -2.81
CA ALA A 318 -8.20 -0.13 -2.33
C ALA A 318 -8.86 0.90 -3.27
N ARG A 319 -8.86 0.67 -4.60
CA ARG A 319 -9.55 1.52 -5.57
C ARG A 319 -10.98 1.08 -5.90
N GLY A 320 -11.49 0.05 -5.22
CA GLY A 320 -12.87 -0.43 -5.38
C GLY A 320 -13.11 -1.36 -6.58
N ALA A 321 -12.05 -1.93 -7.19
CA ALA A 321 -12.16 -2.88 -8.28
C ALA A 321 -12.42 -4.34 -7.81
N GLY A 322 -12.26 -4.59 -6.51
CA GLY A 322 -12.65 -5.77 -5.78
C GLY A 322 -12.94 -5.37 -4.34
N ASP A 323 -13.30 -6.32 -3.46
CA ASP A 323 -13.72 -6.00 -2.10
C ASP A 323 -12.94 -6.76 -1.04
N ILE A 324 -12.68 -8.05 -1.25
CA ILE A 324 -12.11 -8.94 -0.23
C ILE A 324 -10.85 -9.60 -0.80
N TYR A 325 -9.75 -9.49 -0.08
CA TYR A 325 -8.53 -10.23 -0.36
C TYR A 325 -8.24 -11.17 0.80
N LEU A 326 -8.11 -12.46 0.50
CA LEU A 326 -7.71 -13.50 1.45
C LEU A 326 -6.39 -14.13 1.01
N ARG A 327 -5.48 -14.27 1.97
CA ARG A 327 -4.28 -15.10 1.87
C ARG A 327 -4.31 -16.08 3.04
N LEU A 328 -5.09 -17.16 2.86
CA LEU A 328 -5.24 -18.19 3.88
C LEU A 328 -4.04 -19.14 3.85
N PRO A 329 -3.55 -19.60 5.01
CA PRO A 329 -2.33 -20.39 5.11
C PRO A 329 -2.50 -21.75 4.43
N VAL A 330 -1.59 -22.07 3.51
CA VAL A 330 -1.48 -23.42 2.90
C VAL A 330 -0.68 -24.35 3.80
N LYS A 331 0.30 -23.81 4.54
CA LYS A 331 1.12 -24.52 5.52
C LYS A 331 1.01 -23.82 6.87
N LYS A 332 0.91 -24.59 7.96
CA LYS A 332 0.71 -24.04 9.33
C LYS A 332 1.90 -23.22 9.84
N ASP A 333 3.09 -23.52 9.37
CA ASP A 333 4.37 -22.94 9.80
C ASP A 333 4.89 -21.85 8.84
N TYR A 334 4.15 -21.54 7.77
CA TYR A 334 4.55 -20.50 6.84
C TYR A 334 4.37 -19.12 7.49
N GLN A 335 5.43 -18.32 7.44
CA GLN A 335 5.43 -16.94 7.89
C GLN A 335 5.53 -16.01 6.69
N GLU A 336 4.54 -15.13 6.56
CA GLU A 336 4.50 -14.12 5.52
C GLU A 336 5.68 -13.15 5.64
N LYS A 337 6.20 -12.69 4.52
CA LYS A 337 7.29 -11.71 4.49
C LYS A 337 6.75 -10.29 4.66
N ILE A 338 7.48 -9.43 5.38
CA ILE A 338 7.01 -8.05 5.62
C ILE A 338 6.92 -7.24 4.33
N TRP A 339 7.78 -7.49 3.35
CA TRP A 339 7.78 -6.79 2.07
C TRP A 339 6.60 -7.15 1.17
N ASP A 340 6.00 -8.35 1.30
CA ASP A 340 4.78 -8.78 0.60
C ASP A 340 3.52 -8.03 1.09
N HIS A 341 3.59 -7.29 2.21
CA HIS A 341 2.39 -6.77 2.87
C HIS A 341 2.47 -5.32 3.32
N ALA A 342 3.65 -4.79 3.69
CA ALA A 342 3.75 -3.50 4.36
C ALA A 342 3.10 -2.35 3.56
N ALA A 343 3.42 -2.20 2.29
CA ALA A 343 2.86 -1.13 1.47
C ALA A 343 1.35 -1.32 1.25
N GLY A 344 0.91 -2.54 0.93
CA GLY A 344 -0.49 -2.88 0.68
C GLY A 344 -1.37 -2.74 1.92
N ASP A 345 -0.87 -3.13 3.10
CA ASP A 345 -1.56 -2.93 4.38
C ASP A 345 -1.95 -1.46 4.59
N LEU A 346 -0.99 -0.55 4.42
CA LEU A 346 -1.25 0.87 4.61
C LEU A 346 -2.22 1.42 3.55
N ILE A 347 -2.00 1.11 2.27
CA ILE A 347 -2.84 1.63 1.19
C ILE A 347 -4.30 1.21 1.38
N VAL A 348 -4.57 -0.03 1.75
CA VAL A 348 -5.95 -0.50 2.02
C VAL A 348 -6.53 0.19 3.25
N ARG A 349 -5.78 0.35 4.32
CA ARG A 349 -6.25 1.04 5.54
C ARG A 349 -6.61 2.50 5.26
N GLU A 350 -5.77 3.19 4.54
CA GLU A 350 -5.97 4.60 4.18
C GLU A 350 -7.08 4.78 3.12
N ALA A 351 -7.41 3.72 2.37
CA ALA A 351 -8.58 3.69 1.48
C ALA A 351 -9.91 3.34 2.18
N GLY A 352 -9.92 3.20 3.52
CA GLY A 352 -11.12 2.89 4.31
C GLY A 352 -11.37 1.41 4.57
N GLY A 353 -10.38 0.56 4.31
CA GLY A 353 -10.39 -0.86 4.62
C GLY A 353 -9.78 -1.19 5.98
N GLN A 354 -9.69 -2.48 6.23
CA GLN A 354 -8.99 -3.08 7.35
C GLN A 354 -8.17 -4.26 6.84
N VAL A 355 -6.96 -4.43 7.37
CA VAL A 355 -6.08 -5.57 7.09
C VAL A 355 -5.70 -6.22 8.42
N THR A 356 -5.95 -7.51 8.54
CA THR A 356 -5.69 -8.31 9.74
C THR A 356 -5.18 -9.69 9.36
N ASP A 357 -4.77 -10.47 10.34
CA ASP A 357 -4.63 -11.91 10.19
C ASP A 357 -5.98 -12.64 10.28
N ILE A 358 -5.96 -13.98 10.19
CA ILE A 358 -7.17 -14.81 10.25
C ILE A 358 -7.88 -14.78 11.62
N TYR A 359 -7.22 -14.28 12.67
CA TYR A 359 -7.80 -14.11 14.01
C TYR A 359 -8.42 -12.72 14.21
N GLY A 360 -8.20 -11.79 13.29
CA GLY A 360 -8.63 -10.41 13.38
C GLY A 360 -7.60 -9.48 14.02
N SER A 361 -6.37 -9.96 14.29
CA SER A 361 -5.28 -9.16 14.82
C SER A 361 -4.62 -8.33 13.73
N ARG A 362 -4.20 -7.09 14.08
CA ARG A 362 -3.37 -6.27 13.18
C ARG A 362 -2.10 -7.01 12.80
N LEU A 363 -1.62 -6.76 11.57
CA LEU A 363 -0.30 -7.26 11.16
C LEU A 363 0.80 -6.59 11.98
N ASP A 364 1.68 -7.40 12.56
CA ASP A 364 2.79 -6.95 13.42
C ASP A 364 4.12 -6.97 12.64
N PHE A 365 4.51 -5.81 12.17
CA PHE A 365 5.75 -5.61 11.40
C PHE A 365 7.00 -5.45 12.31
N SER A 366 6.88 -5.65 13.62
CA SER A 366 7.96 -5.49 14.59
C SER A 366 8.82 -6.75 14.80
N LYS A 367 8.49 -7.86 14.14
CA LYS A 367 9.13 -9.17 14.39
C LYS A 367 10.29 -9.49 13.44
N GLY A 368 10.86 -8.51 12.79
CA GLY A 368 11.97 -8.70 11.86
C GLY A 368 11.48 -8.85 10.41
N ARG A 369 12.03 -9.78 9.66
CA ARG A 369 11.77 -9.96 8.22
C ARG A 369 10.44 -10.65 7.90
N THR A 370 9.75 -11.18 8.92
CA THR A 370 8.49 -11.94 8.74
C THR A 370 7.39 -11.46 9.70
N LEU A 371 6.15 -11.73 9.34
CA LEU A 371 4.98 -11.52 10.19
C LEU A 371 4.83 -12.70 11.17
N ALA A 372 5.87 -12.96 11.97
CA ALA A 372 5.96 -14.13 12.86
C ALA A 372 4.86 -14.19 13.94
N ALA A 373 4.20 -13.06 14.26
CA ALA A 373 3.11 -12.98 15.21
C ALA A 373 1.72 -13.18 14.56
N ASN A 374 1.65 -13.32 13.23
CA ASN A 374 0.41 -13.38 12.47
C ASN A 374 0.31 -14.66 11.63
N THR A 375 -0.90 -15.04 11.30
CA THR A 375 -1.19 -16.20 10.42
C THR A 375 -2.15 -15.77 9.33
N GLY A 376 -1.71 -15.88 8.06
CA GLY A 376 -2.48 -15.46 6.90
C GLY A 376 -2.87 -13.99 6.89
N VAL A 377 -3.65 -13.57 5.90
CA VAL A 377 -4.10 -12.19 5.74
C VAL A 377 -5.56 -12.14 5.30
N VAL A 378 -6.31 -11.23 5.90
CA VAL A 378 -7.69 -10.88 5.56
C VAL A 378 -7.77 -9.36 5.38
N ALA A 379 -8.12 -8.92 4.17
CA ALA A 379 -8.30 -7.49 3.87
C ALA A 379 -9.68 -7.27 3.23
N ALA A 380 -10.46 -6.35 3.80
CA ALA A 380 -11.81 -6.03 3.33
C ALA A 380 -12.21 -4.60 3.74
N PRO A 381 -13.30 -4.04 3.19
CA PRO A 381 -13.91 -2.83 3.72
C PRO A 381 -14.22 -2.99 5.21
N LYS A 382 -13.90 -1.96 6.01
CA LYS A 382 -14.09 -2.00 7.47
C LYS A 382 -15.50 -2.43 7.91
N ALA A 383 -16.52 -2.06 7.12
CA ALA A 383 -17.91 -2.37 7.44
C ALA A 383 -18.28 -3.85 7.38
N ILE A 384 -17.49 -4.68 6.67
CA ILE A 384 -17.76 -6.11 6.51
C ILE A 384 -16.62 -6.99 7.07
N GLN A 385 -15.54 -6.40 7.56
CA GLN A 385 -14.34 -7.13 8.00
C GLN A 385 -14.67 -8.22 9.03
N ASP A 386 -15.47 -7.91 10.06
CA ASP A 386 -15.81 -8.87 11.11
C ASP A 386 -16.60 -10.06 10.55
N GLN A 387 -17.52 -9.83 9.61
CA GLN A 387 -18.29 -10.91 8.97
C GLN A 387 -17.35 -11.82 8.15
N VAL A 388 -16.35 -11.26 7.49
CA VAL A 388 -15.36 -12.04 6.73
C VAL A 388 -14.49 -12.86 7.69
N ILE A 389 -14.01 -12.27 8.78
CA ILE A 389 -13.22 -12.96 9.81
C ILE A 389 -14.01 -14.11 10.44
N ASP A 390 -15.28 -13.90 10.78
CA ASP A 390 -16.13 -14.94 11.35
C ASP A 390 -16.32 -16.12 10.38
N ALA A 391 -16.51 -15.82 9.09
CA ALA A 391 -16.60 -16.85 8.06
C ALA A 391 -15.29 -17.65 7.93
N VAL A 392 -14.13 -16.95 7.92
CA VAL A 392 -12.80 -17.57 7.89
C VAL A 392 -12.59 -18.48 9.10
N LYS A 393 -12.90 -18.02 10.31
CA LYS A 393 -12.76 -18.84 11.54
C LYS A 393 -13.57 -20.13 11.46
N VAL A 394 -14.81 -20.05 11.00
CA VAL A 394 -15.67 -21.24 10.86
C VAL A 394 -15.11 -22.23 9.83
N VAL A 395 -14.67 -21.74 8.67
CA VAL A 395 -14.11 -22.60 7.60
C VAL A 395 -12.82 -23.27 8.07
N LEU A 396 -11.95 -22.53 8.74
CA LEU A 396 -10.66 -23.03 9.23
C LEU A 396 -10.78 -23.80 10.57
N LYS A 397 -11.98 -23.85 11.20
CA LYS A 397 -12.26 -24.50 12.49
C LYS A 397 -11.39 -23.94 13.63
N LEU A 398 -11.27 -22.61 13.69
CA LEU A 398 -10.50 -21.85 14.69
C LEU A 398 -11.35 -21.52 15.93
#